data_88a69a299addb34cf4d36c843ced7f28
#
_entry.id   88a69a299addb34cf4d36c843ced7f28
#
_cell.length_a   1.000
_cell.length_b   1.000
_cell.length_c   1.000
_cell.angle_alpha   90.00
_cell.angle_beta   90.00
_cell.angle_gamma   90.00
#
_symmetry.space_group_name_H-M   'P 1'
#
loop_
_entity.id
_entity.type
_entity.pdbx_description
1 polymer ?
#
loop_
_entity_poly.entity_id
_entity_poly.type
_entity_poly.pdbx_seq_one_letter_code
_entity_poly.pdbx_strand_id
1 'polypeptide(L)'
;LLGTHGIDVGDLRLPPNGQRAFGDNMHESGAAALLEVAFRHPIKLIANALGVPPPLMLDLGKQHGVPVAALVGTRDHALAQVRAGVDILVVAGGEAGGHCGEVATMVLVPEV
;
A
#
# COMPACT_ATOMS: atom_id res chain seq x y z
N LEU A 1 -23.86 -10.59 -13.80
CA LEU A 1 -22.74 -9.91 -14.50
C LEU A 1 -21.49 -10.80 -14.60
N LEU A 2 -21.06 -11.50 -13.52
CA LEU A 2 -19.87 -12.36 -13.57
C LEU A 2 -20.09 -13.62 -14.44
N GLY A 3 -21.26 -14.23 -14.40
CA GLY A 3 -21.58 -15.39 -15.22
C GLY A 3 -21.60 -15.12 -16.73
N THR A 4 -21.89 -13.89 -17.16
CA THR A 4 -21.85 -13.49 -18.58
C THR A 4 -20.44 -13.42 -19.16
N HIS A 5 -19.41 -13.44 -18.32
CA HIS A 5 -17.99 -13.44 -18.71
C HIS A 5 -17.31 -14.79 -18.48
N GLY A 6 -18.08 -15.87 -18.27
CA GLY A 6 -17.54 -17.20 -18.06
C GLY A 6 -16.78 -17.38 -16.73
N ILE A 7 -16.98 -16.48 -15.77
CA ILE A 7 -16.38 -16.57 -14.46
C ILE A 7 -17.27 -17.45 -13.59
N ASP A 8 -16.82 -18.66 -13.28
CA ASP A 8 -17.48 -19.54 -12.34
C ASP A 8 -17.31 -19.02 -10.91
N VAL A 9 -18.40 -18.63 -10.30
CA VAL A 9 -18.42 -18.15 -8.90
C VAL A 9 -18.86 -19.25 -7.91
N GLY A 10 -19.04 -20.51 -8.39
CA GLY A 10 -19.56 -21.61 -7.58
C GLY A 10 -18.74 -21.94 -6.34
N ASP A 11 -17.44 -21.66 -6.36
CA ASP A 11 -16.52 -21.89 -5.24
C ASP A 11 -16.21 -20.65 -4.40
N LEU A 12 -16.79 -19.50 -4.72
CA LEU A 12 -16.73 -18.33 -3.85
C LEU A 12 -17.67 -18.51 -2.64
N ARG A 13 -17.43 -19.54 -1.86
CA ARG A 13 -18.00 -19.65 -0.52
C ARG A 13 -17.32 -18.61 0.37
N LEU A 14 -18.00 -17.49 0.56
CA LEU A 14 -17.67 -16.61 1.68
C LEU A 14 -17.72 -17.45 2.95
N PRO A 15 -16.71 -17.37 3.83
CA PRO A 15 -16.73 -18.10 5.09
C PRO A 15 -18.03 -17.75 5.84
N PRO A 16 -18.65 -18.73 6.55
CA PRO A 16 -19.99 -18.62 7.13
C PRO A 16 -20.15 -17.44 8.12
N ASN A 17 -19.09 -16.86 8.57
CA ASN A 17 -19.08 -15.65 9.38
C ASN A 17 -18.64 -14.45 8.55
N GLY A 18 -19.29 -14.11 7.47
CA GLY A 18 -19.14 -12.91 6.62
C GLY A 18 -18.28 -11.71 7.03
N GLN A 19 -17.39 -11.89 7.97
CA GLN A 19 -16.60 -10.92 8.68
C GLN A 19 -15.09 -11.24 8.71
N ARG A 20 -14.56 -11.87 7.67
CA ARG A 20 -13.19 -11.45 7.35
C ARG A 20 -13.35 -10.13 6.64
N ALA A 21 -13.58 -9.14 7.48
CA ALA A 21 -13.78 -7.79 7.04
C ALA A 21 -12.55 -7.38 6.23
N PHE A 22 -12.77 -6.60 5.18
CA PHE A 22 -11.74 -5.81 4.50
C PHE A 22 -10.76 -5.15 5.49
N GLY A 23 -11.19 -4.91 6.75
CA GLY A 23 -10.37 -4.46 7.85
C GLY A 23 -9.35 -5.47 8.41
N ASP A 24 -9.55 -6.78 8.28
CA ASP A 24 -8.60 -7.76 8.83
C ASP A 24 -7.29 -7.79 8.04
N ASN A 25 -7.32 -7.45 6.77
CA ASN A 25 -6.12 -7.30 5.95
C ASN A 25 -5.35 -6.00 6.26
N MET A 26 -5.97 -5.08 6.99
CA MET A 26 -5.34 -3.81 7.41
C MET A 26 -4.70 -3.90 8.80
N HIS A 27 -4.88 -5.02 9.53
CA HIS A 27 -4.14 -5.29 10.75
C HIS A 27 -2.74 -5.82 10.43
N GLU A 28 -1.77 -5.58 11.32
CA GLU A 28 -0.37 -6.01 11.16
C GLU A 28 -0.23 -7.49 10.78
N SER A 29 -1.07 -8.37 11.34
CA SER A 29 -1.06 -9.80 11.03
C SER A 29 -1.50 -10.12 9.60
N GLY A 30 -2.47 -9.40 9.06
CA GLY A 30 -2.91 -9.55 7.66
C GLY A 30 -1.89 -9.01 6.67
N ALA A 31 -1.28 -7.87 7.00
CA ALA A 31 -0.22 -7.27 6.20
C ALA A 31 1.01 -8.19 6.08
N ALA A 32 1.40 -8.88 7.15
CA ALA A 32 2.54 -9.80 7.14
C ALA A 32 2.35 -10.93 6.12
N ALA A 33 1.18 -11.59 6.13
CA ALA A 33 0.88 -12.67 5.18
C ALA A 33 0.88 -12.19 3.72
N LEU A 34 0.35 -10.99 3.45
CA LEU A 34 0.37 -10.40 2.11
C LEU A 34 1.79 -10.05 1.65
N LEU A 35 2.62 -9.52 2.54
CA LEU A 35 4.02 -9.21 2.26
C LEU A 35 4.80 -10.49 1.93
N GLU A 36 4.63 -11.57 2.70
CA GLU A 36 5.26 -12.85 2.41
C GLU A 36 4.90 -13.37 1.01
N VAL A 37 3.64 -13.26 0.61
CA VAL A 37 3.21 -13.64 -0.75
C VAL A 37 3.85 -12.73 -1.79
N ALA A 38 3.83 -11.40 -1.60
CA ALA A 38 4.41 -10.46 -2.55
C ALA A 38 5.89 -10.73 -2.81
N PHE A 39 6.67 -10.96 -1.76
CA PHE A 39 8.12 -11.22 -1.87
C PHE A 39 8.50 -12.61 -2.39
N ARG A 40 7.53 -13.52 -2.59
CA ARG A 40 7.75 -14.77 -3.37
C ARG A 40 7.81 -14.53 -4.87
N HIS A 41 7.40 -13.35 -5.32
CA HIS A 41 7.41 -12.97 -6.73
C HIS A 41 8.60 -12.03 -7.03
N PRO A 42 9.10 -11.97 -8.27
CA PRO A 42 10.22 -11.12 -8.65
C PRO A 42 9.79 -9.65 -8.81
N ILE A 43 9.20 -9.07 -7.76
CA ILE A 43 8.81 -7.67 -7.71
C ILE A 43 10.04 -6.77 -7.75
N LYS A 44 9.90 -5.59 -8.34
CA LYS A 44 10.97 -4.59 -8.48
C LYS A 44 10.74 -3.35 -7.63
N LEU A 45 9.56 -3.22 -7.08
CA LEU A 45 9.14 -2.12 -6.21
C LEU A 45 7.97 -2.61 -5.38
N ILE A 46 7.90 -2.16 -4.12
CA ILE A 46 6.70 -2.31 -3.31
C ILE A 46 6.29 -0.95 -2.76
N ALA A 47 4.99 -0.64 -2.77
CA ALA A 47 4.49 0.66 -2.35
C ALA A 47 3.47 0.54 -1.22
N ASN A 48 3.56 1.46 -0.26
CA ASN A 48 2.60 1.64 0.82
C ASN A 48 1.73 2.87 0.56
N ALA A 49 0.40 2.70 0.63
CA ALA A 49 -0.55 3.76 0.29
C ALA A 49 -1.00 4.60 1.50
N LEU A 50 -0.98 4.06 2.70
CA LEU A 50 -1.52 4.71 3.91
C LEU A 50 -0.53 4.64 5.07
N GLY A 51 -0.25 5.81 5.65
CA GLY A 51 0.63 5.92 6.80
C GLY A 51 2.07 5.50 6.55
N VAL A 52 2.82 5.28 7.62
CA VAL A 52 4.20 4.78 7.53
C VAL A 52 4.19 3.28 7.25
N PRO A 53 5.02 2.77 6.33
CA PRO A 53 5.10 1.34 6.07
C PRO A 53 5.42 0.56 7.35
N PRO A 54 4.84 -0.64 7.54
CA PRO A 54 5.20 -1.48 8.66
C PRO A 54 6.69 -1.84 8.61
N PRO A 55 7.37 -1.95 9.77
CA PRO A 55 8.81 -2.29 9.82
C PRO A 55 9.16 -3.54 9.02
N LEU A 56 8.31 -4.56 9.07
CA LEU A 56 8.47 -5.80 8.29
C LEU A 56 8.59 -5.53 6.78
N MET A 57 7.82 -4.58 6.24
CA MET A 57 7.88 -4.24 4.82
C MET A 57 9.23 -3.62 4.44
N LEU A 58 9.76 -2.75 5.29
CA LEU A 58 11.07 -2.12 5.12
C LEU A 58 12.20 -3.15 5.23
N ASP A 59 12.10 -4.05 6.20
CA ASP A 59 13.08 -5.11 6.42
C ASP A 59 13.11 -6.11 5.25
N LEU A 60 11.94 -6.55 4.78
CA LEU A 60 11.84 -7.41 3.60
C LEU A 60 12.36 -6.71 2.34
N GLY A 61 12.04 -5.43 2.15
CA GLY A 61 12.57 -4.62 1.05
C GLY A 61 14.10 -4.65 1.03
N LYS A 62 14.75 -4.36 2.17
CA LYS A 62 16.21 -4.42 2.32
C LYS A 62 16.76 -5.82 2.08
N GLN A 63 16.11 -6.84 2.64
CA GLN A 63 16.54 -8.24 2.53
C GLN A 63 16.55 -8.75 1.08
N HIS A 64 15.53 -8.35 0.32
CA HIS A 64 15.35 -8.77 -1.08
C HIS A 64 15.91 -7.77 -2.12
N GLY A 65 16.48 -6.65 -1.69
CA GLY A 65 16.96 -5.59 -2.58
C GLY A 65 15.83 -4.95 -3.39
N VAL A 66 14.64 -4.86 -2.81
CA VAL A 66 13.44 -4.26 -3.42
C VAL A 66 13.16 -2.92 -2.76
N PRO A 67 13.22 -1.80 -3.50
CA PRO A 67 12.95 -0.49 -2.92
C PRO A 67 11.50 -0.37 -2.44
N VAL A 68 11.32 0.34 -1.33
CA VAL A 68 10.02 0.62 -0.73
C VAL A 68 9.61 2.05 -1.05
N ALA A 69 8.45 2.20 -1.67
CA ALA A 69 7.83 3.49 -1.92
C ALA A 69 6.70 3.78 -0.92
N ALA A 70 6.42 5.05 -0.65
CA ALA A 70 5.26 5.46 0.13
C ALA A 70 4.58 6.69 -0.47
N LEU A 71 3.25 6.69 -0.43
CA LEU A 71 2.44 7.82 -0.86
C LEU A 71 2.45 8.90 0.24
N VAL A 72 2.60 10.14 -0.20
CA VAL A 72 2.61 11.31 0.68
C VAL A 72 1.72 12.41 0.10
N GLY A 73 0.87 12.99 0.95
CA GLY A 73 -0.02 14.10 0.62
C GLY A 73 0.30 15.40 1.34
N THR A 74 1.33 15.39 2.20
CA THR A 74 1.82 16.58 2.92
C THR A 74 3.33 16.48 3.15
N ARG A 75 3.96 17.63 3.43
CA ARG A 75 5.37 17.69 3.82
C ARG A 75 5.65 16.86 5.09
N ASP A 76 4.76 16.92 6.08
CA ASP A 76 4.95 16.18 7.33
C ASP A 76 4.88 14.67 7.10
N HIS A 77 4.01 14.21 6.21
CA HIS A 77 4.00 12.80 5.77
C HIS A 77 5.34 12.43 5.13
N ALA A 78 5.87 13.25 4.23
CA ALA A 78 7.15 13.00 3.59
C ALA A 78 8.29 12.87 4.60
N LEU A 79 8.38 13.78 5.57
CA LEU A 79 9.38 13.72 6.63
C LEU A 79 9.26 12.45 7.48
N ALA A 80 8.04 12.01 7.78
CA ALA A 80 7.82 10.77 8.52
C ALA A 80 8.30 9.54 7.72
N GLN A 81 8.03 9.50 6.42
CA GLN A 81 8.47 8.42 5.54
C GLN A 81 10.01 8.36 5.41
N VAL A 82 10.66 9.51 5.24
CA VAL A 82 12.12 9.59 5.17
C VAL A 82 12.77 9.09 6.48
N ARG A 83 12.22 9.50 7.63
CA ARG A 83 12.71 9.03 8.93
C ARG A 83 12.51 7.54 9.14
N ALA A 84 11.47 6.96 8.56
CA ALA A 84 11.22 5.53 8.60
C ALA A 84 12.15 4.72 7.69
N GLY A 85 12.83 5.37 6.75
CA GLY A 85 13.76 4.73 5.82
C GLY A 85 13.11 4.25 4.52
N VAL A 86 12.06 4.94 4.08
CA VAL A 86 11.45 4.73 2.75
C VAL A 86 12.40 5.24 1.67
N ASP A 87 12.54 4.47 0.58
CA ASP A 87 13.48 4.78 -0.50
C ASP A 87 12.90 5.77 -1.53
N ILE A 88 11.58 5.74 -1.75
CA ILE A 88 10.90 6.53 -2.79
C ILE A 88 9.64 7.17 -2.22
N LEU A 89 9.51 8.49 -2.38
CA LEU A 89 8.29 9.22 -2.07
C LEU A 89 7.42 9.36 -3.33
N VAL A 90 6.15 8.98 -3.22
CA VAL A 90 5.15 9.17 -4.27
C VAL A 90 4.24 10.31 -3.85
N VAL A 91 4.47 11.49 -4.41
CA VAL A 91 3.74 12.71 -4.05
C VAL A 91 2.40 12.75 -4.76
N ALA A 92 1.31 12.82 -3.99
CA ALA A 92 -0.07 12.85 -4.50
C ALA A 92 -0.80 14.06 -3.93
N GLY A 93 -1.05 15.06 -4.77
CA GLY A 93 -1.84 16.25 -4.40
C GLY A 93 -3.35 16.01 -4.46
N GLY A 94 -4.13 17.03 -4.11
CA GLY A 94 -5.59 16.98 -4.00
C GLY A 94 -6.32 16.58 -5.28
N GLU A 95 -5.71 16.76 -6.44
CA GLU A 95 -6.24 16.36 -7.75
C GLU A 95 -6.08 14.87 -8.07
N ALA A 96 -5.38 14.10 -7.24
CA ALA A 96 -5.13 12.67 -7.49
C ALA A 96 -6.37 11.79 -7.34
N GLY A 97 -7.38 12.22 -6.60
CA GLY A 97 -8.57 11.45 -6.26
C GLY A 97 -8.32 10.39 -5.17
N GLY A 98 -9.40 9.88 -4.56
CA GLY A 98 -9.34 8.97 -3.42
C GLY A 98 -8.84 9.64 -2.14
N HIS A 99 -8.04 8.92 -1.36
CA HIS A 99 -7.37 9.47 -0.18
C HIS A 99 -6.14 10.27 -0.61
N CYS A 100 -6.32 11.56 -0.78
CA CYS A 100 -5.27 12.49 -1.20
C CYS A 100 -5.14 13.66 -0.22
N GLY A 101 -4.05 14.43 -0.33
CA GLY A 101 -3.87 15.67 0.40
C GLY A 101 -4.77 16.79 -0.12
N GLU A 102 -4.85 17.90 0.62
CA GLU A 102 -5.61 19.09 0.23
C GLU A 102 -4.79 20.05 -0.67
N VAL A 103 -3.47 19.88 -0.68
CA VAL A 103 -2.55 20.74 -1.44
C VAL A 103 -2.39 20.18 -2.86
N ALA A 104 -2.44 21.07 -3.86
CA ALA A 104 -2.21 20.69 -5.25
C ALA A 104 -0.77 20.17 -5.47
N THR A 105 -0.61 19.20 -6.36
CA THR A 105 0.69 18.56 -6.65
C THR A 105 1.76 19.58 -7.04
N MET A 106 1.41 20.61 -7.81
CA MET A 106 2.33 21.67 -8.23
C MET A 106 2.92 22.48 -7.05
N VAL A 107 2.21 22.56 -5.94
CA VAL A 107 2.67 23.21 -4.71
C VAL A 107 3.38 22.22 -3.81
N LEU A 108 2.82 21.02 -3.68
CA LEU A 108 3.33 19.99 -2.78
C LEU A 108 4.73 19.46 -3.18
N VAL A 109 4.97 19.24 -4.48
CA VAL A 109 6.25 18.68 -4.96
C VAL A 109 7.46 19.51 -4.55
N PRO A 110 7.49 20.83 -4.70
CA PRO A 110 8.64 21.64 -4.26
C PRO A 110 8.76 21.74 -2.73
N GLU A 111 7.74 21.37 -1.96
CA GLU A 111 7.78 21.39 -0.49
C GLU A 111 8.31 20.08 0.11
N VAL A 112 8.25 19.00 -0.65
CA VAL A 112 8.67 17.65 -0.26
C VAL A 112 10.11 17.38 -0.66
#